data_6726e751b7d54faccd3793e78b14a63f
#
_entry.id   6726e751b7d54faccd3793e78b14a63f
#
_cell.length_a   1.000
_cell.length_b   1.000
_cell.length_c   1.000
_cell.angle_alpha   90.00
_cell.angle_beta   90.00
_cell.angle_gamma   90.00
#
_symmetry.space_group_name_H-M   'P 1'
#
loop_
_entity.id
_entity.type
_entity.pdbx_description
1 polymer ?
#
loop_
_entity_poly.entity_id
_entity_poly.type
_entity_poly.pdbx_seq_one_letter_code
_entity_poly.pdbx_strand_id
1 'polypeptide(L)'
;MKFSVNQKDLQESLSFCQNVIERRSTLPILSNVLLEASGKELIITATDLDMIFVHRIQSVEIEKEGKTTTNSLIMYDIVRKFSSGKKINVESLSENKMQLESEKSKFKLNCIDPQEFPLMEEGFEAEEISLDSQSFLKLLNKCKFSISNDETRHYLSGIFLHFTSGDDKNFLTAVSTDSHRMSISKMRLEKPINFEPIILPKKTIFQLCSILENNQGKIKVSNSKSKIKISMDNSVLISKVIDGKFPNYAQVVPKNNKKKMEADLELFKSSVDRVASVSTDKKDGVKIKLSKDKLDLSVNNTHSGDGNESVSVKFEHELDITFNSKYLIDVASELEGEKIEIFFNDTSSPALIKDPSDFDSIFVIMPMKG
;
A
#
# COMPACT_ATOMS: atom_id res chain seq x y z
N MET A 1 4.64 18.65 -30.57
CA MET A 1 5.18 18.76 -29.22
C MET A 1 6.70 18.66 -29.26
N LYS A 2 7.43 19.55 -28.57
CA LYS A 2 8.90 19.46 -28.42
C LYS A 2 9.32 20.08 -27.10
N PHE A 3 10.06 19.32 -26.29
CA PHE A 3 10.55 19.78 -24.98
C PHE A 3 11.83 19.06 -24.54
N SER A 4 12.50 19.64 -23.54
CA SER A 4 13.68 19.08 -22.89
C SER A 4 13.46 19.01 -21.37
N VAL A 5 13.74 17.86 -20.77
CA VAL A 5 13.49 17.56 -19.36
C VAL A 5 14.70 16.85 -18.76
N ASN A 6 14.91 16.99 -17.44
CA ASN A 6 15.96 16.25 -16.74
C ASN A 6 15.59 14.75 -16.67
N GLN A 7 16.60 13.90 -16.88
CA GLN A 7 16.43 12.44 -16.85
C GLN A 7 15.84 11.95 -15.53
N LYS A 8 16.30 12.47 -14.39
CA LYS A 8 15.84 12.05 -13.06
C LYS A 8 14.35 12.36 -12.86
N ASP A 9 13.92 13.56 -13.22
CA ASP A 9 12.53 14.01 -13.02
C ASP A 9 11.57 13.20 -13.90
N LEU A 10 11.97 12.93 -15.15
CA LEU A 10 11.18 12.11 -16.06
C LEU A 10 11.14 10.63 -15.61
N GLN A 11 12.27 10.09 -15.14
CA GLN A 11 12.34 8.72 -14.61
C GLN A 11 11.44 8.54 -13.39
N GLU A 12 11.47 9.45 -12.44
CA GLU A 12 10.65 9.42 -11.23
C GLU A 12 9.16 9.44 -11.59
N SER A 13 8.74 10.38 -12.44
CA SER A 13 7.36 10.49 -12.90
C SER A 13 6.86 9.22 -13.59
N LEU A 14 7.68 8.64 -14.49
CA LEU A 14 7.34 7.41 -15.18
C LEU A 14 7.33 6.20 -14.24
N SER A 15 8.15 6.19 -13.18
CA SER A 15 8.16 5.10 -12.18
C SER A 15 6.83 5.00 -11.46
N PHE A 16 6.24 6.13 -11.05
CA PHE A 16 4.90 6.15 -10.45
C PHE A 16 3.81 5.64 -11.39
N CYS A 17 3.93 5.88 -12.68
CA CYS A 17 2.97 5.41 -13.67
C CYS A 17 2.98 3.87 -13.82
N GLN A 18 4.09 3.17 -13.50
CA GLN A 18 4.20 1.71 -13.71
C GLN A 18 3.23 0.89 -12.89
N ASN A 19 2.78 1.40 -11.75
CA ASN A 19 1.80 0.71 -10.89
C ASN A 19 0.36 0.99 -11.28
N VAL A 20 0.14 2.01 -12.13
CA VAL A 20 -1.20 2.42 -12.60
C VAL A 20 -1.56 1.70 -13.88
N ILE A 21 -0.66 1.72 -14.87
CA ILE A 21 -0.92 1.18 -16.21
C ILE A 21 -1.29 -0.30 -16.20
N GLU A 22 -2.10 -0.70 -17.19
CA GLU A 22 -2.42 -2.10 -17.45
C GLU A 22 -1.45 -2.69 -18.48
N ARG A 23 -0.58 -3.63 -18.04
CA ARG A 23 0.42 -4.26 -18.91
C ARG A 23 -0.19 -5.24 -19.93
N ARG A 24 -1.33 -5.82 -19.60
CA ARG A 24 -2.06 -6.81 -20.42
C ARG A 24 -3.52 -6.40 -20.51
N SER A 25 -3.79 -5.37 -21.30
CA SER A 25 -5.15 -4.88 -21.54
C SER A 25 -5.60 -5.22 -22.96
N THR A 26 -6.89 -5.42 -23.11
CA THR A 26 -7.55 -5.46 -24.44
C THR A 26 -7.57 -4.08 -25.12
N LEU A 27 -7.35 -3.02 -24.34
CA LEU A 27 -7.26 -1.64 -24.81
C LEU A 27 -5.78 -1.19 -24.76
N PRO A 28 -5.06 -1.15 -25.90
CA PRO A 28 -3.63 -0.82 -25.94
C PRO A 28 -3.29 0.53 -25.31
N ILE A 29 -4.21 1.51 -25.36
CA ILE A 29 -4.03 2.85 -24.80
C ILE A 29 -3.78 2.83 -23.28
N LEU A 30 -4.29 1.83 -22.52
CA LEU A 30 -4.12 1.71 -21.08
C LEU A 30 -2.71 1.28 -20.67
N SER A 31 -1.88 0.84 -21.63
CA SER A 31 -0.45 0.62 -21.41
C SER A 31 0.40 1.86 -21.68
N ASN A 32 -0.22 2.93 -22.18
CA ASN A 32 0.44 4.19 -22.49
C ASN A 32 0.32 5.19 -21.35
N VAL A 33 1.21 6.15 -21.36
CA VAL A 33 1.08 7.43 -20.63
C VAL A 33 0.72 8.53 -21.61
N LEU A 34 -0.12 9.46 -21.19
CA LEU A 34 -0.37 10.72 -21.88
C LEU A 34 0.68 11.73 -21.42
N LEU A 35 1.39 12.32 -22.38
CA LEU A 35 2.33 13.41 -22.19
C LEU A 35 1.72 14.69 -22.74
N GLU A 36 1.63 15.72 -21.90
CA GLU A 36 1.15 17.04 -22.30
C GLU A 36 2.19 18.09 -21.92
N ALA A 37 2.79 18.75 -22.91
CA ALA A 37 3.68 19.86 -22.73
C ALA A 37 2.89 21.16 -22.92
N SER A 38 2.70 21.93 -21.85
CA SER A 38 1.92 23.18 -21.88
C SER A 38 2.48 24.22 -20.90
N GLY A 39 2.58 25.46 -21.33
CA GLY A 39 3.09 26.56 -20.53
C GLY A 39 4.55 26.35 -20.13
N LYS A 40 4.77 25.95 -18.86
CA LYS A 40 6.11 25.68 -18.31
C LYS A 40 6.19 24.31 -17.64
N GLU A 41 5.22 23.46 -17.87
CA GLU A 41 5.13 22.16 -17.22
C GLU A 41 4.92 21.01 -18.20
N LEU A 42 5.45 19.86 -17.87
CA LEU A 42 5.11 18.59 -18.51
C LEU A 42 4.18 17.84 -17.59
N ILE A 43 2.97 17.55 -18.07
CA ILE A 43 1.97 16.77 -17.37
C ILE A 43 2.02 15.34 -17.91
N ILE A 44 2.18 14.37 -17.02
CA ILE A 44 2.19 12.94 -17.30
C ILE A 44 0.99 12.30 -16.64
N THR A 45 0.13 11.68 -17.44
CA THR A 45 -1.09 11.02 -16.94
C THR A 45 -1.07 9.53 -17.27
N ALA A 46 -1.42 8.70 -16.27
CA ALA A 46 -1.61 7.27 -16.40
C ALA A 46 -2.98 6.86 -15.87
N THR A 47 -3.62 5.86 -16.46
CA THR A 47 -4.93 5.36 -16.02
C THR A 47 -5.12 3.88 -16.35
N ASP A 48 -5.95 3.21 -15.54
CA ASP A 48 -6.48 1.86 -15.78
C ASP A 48 -8.02 1.83 -15.84
N LEU A 49 -8.66 3.02 -15.95
CA LEU A 49 -10.11 3.26 -15.90
C LEU A 49 -10.73 3.26 -14.49
N ASP A 50 -10.07 2.67 -13.50
CA ASP A 50 -10.51 2.68 -12.10
C ASP A 50 -9.70 3.66 -11.26
N MET A 51 -8.50 3.97 -11.72
CA MET A 51 -7.60 4.95 -11.11
C MET A 51 -6.97 5.83 -12.21
N ILE A 52 -6.80 7.10 -11.92
CA ILE A 52 -6.00 8.04 -12.72
C ILE A 52 -4.95 8.69 -11.84
N PHE A 53 -3.74 8.73 -12.33
CA PHE A 53 -2.61 9.41 -11.68
C PHE A 53 -2.05 10.47 -12.63
N VAL A 54 -1.91 11.67 -12.10
CA VAL A 54 -1.36 12.83 -12.81
C VAL A 54 -0.15 13.32 -12.06
N HIS A 55 0.97 13.49 -12.75
CA HIS A 55 2.17 14.11 -12.19
C HIS A 55 2.64 15.27 -13.07
N ARG A 56 3.11 16.34 -12.43
CA ARG A 56 3.54 17.58 -13.08
C ARG A 56 5.03 17.81 -12.84
N ILE A 57 5.79 17.98 -13.92
CA ILE A 57 7.20 18.37 -13.87
C ILE A 57 7.28 19.83 -14.27
N GLN A 58 7.70 20.69 -13.35
CA GLN A 58 7.78 22.14 -13.59
C GLN A 58 9.12 22.58 -14.21
N SER A 59 10.17 21.77 -14.09
CA SER A 59 11.52 22.05 -14.59
C SER A 59 11.69 21.58 -16.04
N VAL A 60 10.85 22.07 -16.97
CA VAL A 60 10.83 21.65 -18.38
C VAL A 60 11.03 22.85 -19.30
N GLU A 61 11.90 22.71 -20.30
CA GLU A 61 12.08 23.67 -21.37
C GLU A 61 11.20 23.26 -22.57
N ILE A 62 10.11 23.98 -22.81
CA ILE A 62 9.14 23.66 -23.87
C ILE A 62 9.40 24.58 -25.07
N GLU A 63 9.80 23.99 -26.21
CA GLU A 63 9.93 24.70 -27.50
C GLU A 63 8.62 24.72 -28.28
N LYS A 64 7.82 23.63 -28.18
CA LYS A 64 6.55 23.50 -28.86
C LYS A 64 5.57 22.72 -27.98
N GLU A 65 4.47 23.35 -27.62
CA GLU A 65 3.38 22.71 -26.90
C GLU A 65 2.70 21.58 -27.69
N GLY A 66 1.98 20.72 -27.00
CA GLY A 66 1.17 19.66 -27.59
C GLY A 66 1.04 18.45 -26.68
N LYS A 67 0.36 17.43 -27.21
CA LYS A 67 0.06 16.18 -26.52
C LYS A 67 0.45 14.97 -27.38
N THR A 68 0.84 13.90 -26.73
CA THR A 68 1.04 12.59 -27.36
C THR A 68 0.92 11.48 -26.32
N THR A 69 0.75 10.24 -26.78
CA THR A 69 0.79 9.08 -25.88
C THR A 69 1.89 8.12 -26.33
N THR A 70 2.47 7.38 -25.39
CA THR A 70 3.42 6.31 -25.71
C THR A 70 3.40 5.24 -24.65
N ASN A 71 3.90 4.04 -24.99
CA ASN A 71 3.97 2.93 -24.06
C ASN A 71 4.85 3.29 -22.85
N SER A 72 4.25 3.27 -21.67
CA SER A 72 4.86 3.68 -20.41
C SER A 72 6.07 2.82 -20.03
N LEU A 73 5.95 1.50 -20.16
CA LEU A 73 7.01 0.58 -19.77
C LEU A 73 8.24 0.74 -20.64
N ILE A 74 8.04 0.82 -21.97
CA ILE A 74 9.15 1.00 -22.93
C ILE A 74 9.83 2.34 -22.69
N MET A 75 9.05 3.43 -22.52
CA MET A 75 9.62 4.74 -22.25
C MET A 75 10.39 4.75 -20.92
N TYR A 76 9.84 4.20 -19.86
CA TYR A 76 10.52 4.07 -18.57
C TYR A 76 11.83 3.27 -18.68
N ASP A 77 11.81 2.12 -19.36
CA ASP A 77 12.98 1.27 -19.56
C ASP A 77 14.12 1.96 -20.33
N ILE A 78 13.80 2.84 -21.26
CA ILE A 78 14.77 3.65 -21.99
C ILE A 78 15.30 4.76 -21.07
N VAL A 79 14.40 5.54 -20.45
CA VAL A 79 14.75 6.71 -19.64
C VAL A 79 15.63 6.33 -18.45
N ARG A 80 15.35 5.23 -17.76
CA ARG A 80 16.17 4.75 -16.62
C ARG A 80 17.59 4.32 -16.99
N LYS A 81 17.85 4.07 -18.29
CA LYS A 81 19.18 3.68 -18.80
C LYS A 81 19.99 4.85 -19.37
N PHE A 82 19.39 6.03 -19.49
CA PHE A 82 20.15 7.23 -19.82
C PHE A 82 21.01 7.68 -18.65
N SER A 83 22.08 8.41 -18.97
CA SER A 83 23.02 8.94 -17.96
C SER A 83 22.27 9.88 -16.99
N SER A 84 22.46 9.63 -15.68
CA SER A 84 21.86 10.47 -14.63
C SER A 84 22.31 11.95 -14.74
N GLY A 85 21.38 12.87 -14.49
CA GLY A 85 21.64 14.31 -14.55
C GLY A 85 21.74 14.90 -15.96
N LYS A 86 21.50 14.09 -17.00
CA LYS A 86 21.45 14.60 -18.38
C LYS A 86 20.04 15.02 -18.78
N LYS A 87 19.96 15.92 -19.77
CA LYS A 87 18.70 16.30 -20.39
C LYS A 87 18.26 15.25 -21.42
N ILE A 88 16.99 15.05 -21.50
CA ILE A 88 16.31 14.22 -22.52
C ILE A 88 15.48 15.17 -23.37
N ASN A 89 15.75 15.17 -24.68
CA ASN A 89 14.95 15.89 -25.65
C ASN A 89 13.86 14.95 -26.19
N VAL A 90 12.64 15.45 -26.20
CA VAL A 90 11.46 14.71 -26.68
C VAL A 90 10.80 15.51 -27.77
N GLU A 91 10.54 14.87 -28.93
CA GLU A 91 9.92 15.51 -30.09
C GLU A 91 8.90 14.59 -30.75
N SER A 92 7.67 15.09 -30.99
CA SER A 92 6.70 14.39 -31.81
C SER A 92 7.08 14.58 -33.28
N LEU A 93 7.38 13.47 -33.97
CA LEU A 93 7.77 13.46 -35.39
C LEU A 93 6.55 13.44 -36.31
N SER A 94 5.51 12.74 -35.87
CA SER A 94 4.19 12.63 -36.55
C SER A 94 3.13 12.31 -35.49
N GLU A 95 1.88 12.15 -35.87
CA GLU A 95 0.78 11.74 -35.00
C GLU A 95 1.07 10.40 -34.28
N ASN A 96 1.75 9.45 -34.96
CA ASN A 96 1.98 8.10 -34.46
C ASN A 96 3.41 7.82 -34.06
N LYS A 97 4.30 8.81 -34.00
CA LYS A 97 5.70 8.61 -33.63
C LYS A 97 6.29 9.79 -32.86
N MET A 98 7.01 9.48 -31.81
CA MET A 98 7.84 10.42 -31.06
C MET A 98 9.29 9.94 -30.99
N GLN A 99 10.20 10.87 -30.75
CA GLN A 99 11.62 10.62 -30.58
C GLN A 99 12.07 11.06 -29.20
N LEU A 100 12.86 10.20 -28.55
CA LEU A 100 13.64 10.53 -27.36
C LEU A 100 15.11 10.56 -27.73
N GLU A 101 15.82 11.60 -27.30
CA GLU A 101 17.25 11.76 -27.58
C GLU A 101 17.96 12.25 -26.32
N SER A 102 19.05 11.58 -25.95
CA SER A 102 19.97 12.02 -24.90
C SER A 102 21.39 11.68 -25.31
N GLU A 103 22.27 12.67 -25.30
CA GLU A 103 23.67 12.56 -25.76
C GLU A 103 23.78 12.01 -27.20
N LYS A 104 24.29 10.79 -27.35
CA LYS A 104 24.42 10.10 -28.65
C LYS A 104 23.34 9.07 -28.90
N SER A 105 22.43 8.88 -27.97
CA SER A 105 21.38 7.85 -28.02
C SER A 105 20.08 8.44 -28.53
N LYS A 106 19.46 7.76 -29.50
CA LYS A 106 18.25 8.20 -30.15
C LYS A 106 17.27 7.03 -30.32
N PHE A 107 16.03 7.20 -29.80
CA PHE A 107 14.99 6.19 -29.84
C PHE A 107 13.74 6.77 -30.48
N LYS A 108 13.07 5.97 -31.30
CA LYS A 108 11.75 6.32 -31.86
C LYS A 108 10.70 5.40 -31.29
N LEU A 109 9.68 5.96 -30.68
CA LEU A 109 8.57 5.23 -30.05
C LEU A 109 7.29 5.44 -30.85
N ASN A 110 6.44 4.40 -30.86
CA ASN A 110 5.11 4.50 -31.43
C ASN A 110 4.18 5.22 -30.45
N CYS A 111 3.25 5.98 -31.01
CA CYS A 111 2.25 6.76 -30.30
C CYS A 111 0.84 6.33 -30.73
N ILE A 112 -0.12 6.51 -29.86
CA ILE A 112 -1.56 6.42 -30.15
C ILE A 112 -2.13 7.83 -30.02
N ASP A 113 -3.17 8.15 -30.78
CA ASP A 113 -3.81 9.46 -30.71
C ASP A 113 -4.17 9.83 -29.26
N PRO A 114 -3.73 10.97 -28.76
CA PRO A 114 -4.06 11.41 -27.40
C PRO A 114 -5.57 11.63 -27.17
N GLN A 115 -6.37 11.77 -28.22
CA GLN A 115 -7.84 11.87 -28.13
C GLN A 115 -8.47 10.53 -27.69
N GLU A 116 -7.82 9.41 -27.91
CA GLU A 116 -8.26 8.09 -27.46
C GLU A 116 -7.97 7.84 -25.98
N PHE A 117 -7.15 8.71 -25.34
CA PHE A 117 -6.76 8.50 -23.95
C PHE A 117 -7.93 8.80 -23.01
N PRO A 118 -8.37 7.81 -22.18
CA PRO A 118 -9.52 7.98 -21.32
C PRO A 118 -9.16 8.89 -20.14
N LEU A 119 -9.86 9.99 -20.02
CA LEU A 119 -9.78 10.89 -18.87
C LEU A 119 -10.93 10.58 -17.91
N MET A 120 -10.64 10.56 -16.62
CA MET A 120 -11.66 10.46 -15.59
C MET A 120 -12.12 11.88 -15.22
N GLU A 121 -13.43 12.11 -15.14
CA GLU A 121 -13.96 13.37 -14.64
C GLU A 121 -13.47 13.61 -13.21
N GLU A 122 -12.78 14.71 -13.00
CA GLU A 122 -12.22 15.12 -11.71
C GLU A 122 -13.30 15.58 -10.71
N GLY A 123 -14.49 15.91 -11.22
CA GLY A 123 -15.52 16.61 -10.49
C GLY A 123 -16.33 15.69 -9.56
N PHE A 124 -16.11 15.83 -8.27
CA PHE A 124 -17.12 15.59 -7.25
C PHE A 124 -16.97 16.67 -6.19
N GLU A 125 -18.12 17.21 -5.78
CA GLU A 125 -18.17 18.18 -4.68
C GLU A 125 -18.00 17.42 -3.36
N ALA A 126 -16.83 17.53 -2.75
CA ALA A 126 -16.56 17.00 -1.43
C ALA A 126 -15.61 17.94 -0.68
N GLU A 127 -15.79 18.00 0.64
CA GLU A 127 -14.91 18.77 1.51
C GLU A 127 -13.47 18.28 1.38
N GLU A 128 -12.53 19.20 1.24
CA GLU A 128 -11.10 18.92 1.19
C GLU A 128 -10.51 18.89 2.59
N ILE A 129 -9.90 17.80 2.97
CA ILE A 129 -9.29 17.54 4.28
C ILE A 129 -7.78 17.55 4.12
N SER A 130 -7.10 18.31 4.96
CA SER A 130 -5.62 18.33 4.98
C SER A 130 -5.09 17.32 6.00
N LEU A 131 -4.28 16.36 5.55
CA LEU A 131 -3.67 15.32 6.37
C LEU A 131 -2.14 15.39 6.27
N ASP A 132 -1.45 14.96 7.33
CA ASP A 132 0.00 14.74 7.27
C ASP A 132 0.31 13.50 6.42
N SER A 133 1.20 13.61 5.44
CA SER A 133 1.47 12.56 4.46
C SER A 133 2.11 11.32 5.08
N GLN A 134 3.04 11.48 6.04
CA GLN A 134 3.72 10.37 6.68
C GLN A 134 2.81 9.64 7.67
N SER A 135 1.97 10.37 8.39
CA SER A 135 0.94 9.77 9.25
C SER A 135 -0.08 8.96 8.45
N PHE A 136 -0.47 9.47 7.27
CA PHE A 136 -1.38 8.75 6.37
C PHE A 136 -0.70 7.53 5.74
N LEU A 137 0.57 7.62 5.36
CA LEU A 137 1.36 6.49 4.88
C LEU A 137 1.47 5.39 5.96
N LYS A 138 1.78 5.78 7.20
CA LYS A 138 1.83 4.86 8.35
C LYS A 138 0.50 4.14 8.53
N LEU A 139 -0.62 4.88 8.51
CA LEU A 139 -1.97 4.34 8.61
C LEU A 139 -2.23 3.24 7.57
N LEU A 140 -1.85 3.46 6.30
CA LEU A 140 -2.02 2.50 5.23
C LEU A 140 -1.08 1.29 5.38
N ASN A 141 0.20 1.52 5.72
CA ASN A 141 1.18 0.46 5.90
C ASN A 141 0.77 -0.53 6.97
N LYS A 142 0.30 -0.05 8.15
CA LYS A 142 -0.19 -0.89 9.25
C LYS A 142 -1.34 -1.82 8.85
N CYS A 143 -2.05 -1.53 7.76
CA CYS A 143 -3.20 -2.31 7.32
C CYS A 143 -2.98 -3.08 6.01
N LYS A 144 -2.11 -2.64 5.10
CA LYS A 144 -2.03 -3.17 3.72
C LYS A 144 -1.75 -4.69 3.64
N PHE A 145 -1.03 -5.27 4.61
CA PHE A 145 -0.66 -6.69 4.60
C PHE A 145 -1.82 -7.64 4.95
N SER A 146 -2.87 -7.14 5.59
CA SER A 146 -4.07 -7.91 5.97
C SER A 146 -5.19 -7.84 4.93
N ILE A 147 -4.97 -7.20 3.77
CA ILE A 147 -5.95 -7.13 2.69
C ILE A 147 -6.16 -8.52 2.09
N SER A 148 -7.42 -8.89 1.85
CA SER A 148 -7.78 -10.16 1.21
C SER A 148 -7.35 -10.22 -0.25
N ASN A 149 -6.92 -11.42 -0.68
CA ASN A 149 -6.72 -11.75 -2.09
C ASN A 149 -7.86 -12.57 -2.69
N ASP A 150 -8.93 -12.78 -1.93
CA ASP A 150 -10.10 -13.54 -2.36
C ASP A 150 -11.04 -12.64 -3.16
N GLU A 151 -11.04 -12.79 -4.47
CA GLU A 151 -11.85 -12.00 -5.40
C GLU A 151 -13.37 -12.22 -5.22
N THR A 152 -13.78 -13.33 -4.62
CA THR A 152 -15.20 -13.58 -4.33
C THR A 152 -15.76 -12.70 -3.23
N ARG A 153 -14.87 -12.18 -2.37
CA ARG A 153 -15.17 -11.24 -1.29
C ARG A 153 -14.55 -9.88 -1.54
N HIS A 154 -14.88 -9.28 -2.68
CA HIS A 154 -14.30 -8.01 -3.16
C HIS A 154 -14.31 -6.90 -2.10
N TYR A 155 -15.33 -6.85 -1.22
CA TYR A 155 -15.41 -5.88 -0.12
C TYR A 155 -14.31 -6.04 0.95
N LEU A 156 -13.51 -7.11 0.93
CA LEU A 156 -12.31 -7.32 1.74
C LEU A 156 -11.01 -7.05 0.97
N SER A 157 -11.09 -6.78 -0.34
CA SER A 157 -9.91 -6.57 -1.20
C SER A 157 -9.35 -5.15 -1.13
N GLY A 158 -9.52 -4.50 0.01
CA GLY A 158 -9.07 -3.13 0.26
C GLY A 158 -8.97 -2.79 1.73
N ILE A 159 -8.67 -1.52 2.02
CA ILE A 159 -8.68 -0.94 3.37
C ILE A 159 -9.98 -0.15 3.56
N PHE A 160 -10.72 -0.47 4.58
CA PHE A 160 -11.87 0.32 5.02
C PHE A 160 -11.38 1.54 5.80
N LEU A 161 -11.63 2.72 5.24
CA LEU A 161 -11.30 4.01 5.84
C LEU A 161 -12.59 4.69 6.30
N HIS A 162 -12.61 5.14 7.55
CA HIS A 162 -13.76 5.86 8.11
C HIS A 162 -13.38 6.75 9.28
N PHE A 163 -14.16 7.76 9.54
CA PHE A 163 -14.01 8.61 10.72
C PHE A 163 -14.53 7.89 11.97
N THR A 164 -13.80 8.01 13.06
CA THR A 164 -14.23 7.56 14.40
C THR A 164 -13.95 8.63 15.45
N SER A 165 -14.80 8.70 16.47
CA SER A 165 -14.61 9.57 17.62
C SER A 165 -14.83 8.79 18.92
N GLY A 166 -14.10 9.15 19.97
CA GLY A 166 -14.23 8.58 21.31
C GLY A 166 -13.25 9.26 22.28
N ASP A 167 -13.63 9.38 23.55
CA ASP A 167 -12.82 9.99 24.61
C ASP A 167 -12.24 11.37 24.21
N ASP A 168 -13.10 12.24 23.63
CA ASP A 168 -12.75 13.57 23.11
C ASP A 168 -11.64 13.59 22.05
N LYS A 169 -11.40 12.46 21.38
CA LYS A 169 -10.41 12.33 20.31
C LYS A 169 -11.07 11.94 18.99
N ASN A 170 -10.53 12.47 17.92
CA ASN A 170 -10.98 12.22 16.56
C ASN A 170 -9.92 11.43 15.81
N PHE A 171 -10.34 10.45 15.01
CA PHE A 171 -9.43 9.60 14.26
C PHE A 171 -9.94 9.35 12.84
N LEU A 172 -9.03 9.28 11.89
CA LEU A 172 -9.23 8.52 10.67
C LEU A 172 -8.79 7.09 10.95
N THR A 173 -9.71 6.16 10.86
CA THR A 173 -9.46 4.73 11.18
C THR A 173 -9.38 3.92 9.90
N ALA A 174 -8.34 3.10 9.80
CA ALA A 174 -8.13 2.14 8.74
C ALA A 174 -8.32 0.72 9.28
N VAL A 175 -9.03 -0.12 8.54
CA VAL A 175 -9.25 -1.54 8.87
C VAL A 175 -9.09 -2.40 7.63
N SER A 176 -8.42 -3.52 7.77
CA SER A 176 -8.34 -4.56 6.73
C SER A 176 -8.41 -5.94 7.35
N THR A 177 -8.92 -6.91 6.61
CA THR A 177 -8.99 -8.32 7.03
C THR A 177 -9.09 -9.25 5.83
N ASP A 178 -8.51 -10.44 5.98
CA ASP A 178 -8.67 -11.57 5.04
C ASP A 178 -9.52 -12.71 5.65
N SER A 179 -10.19 -12.44 6.78
CA SER A 179 -10.97 -13.37 7.63
C SER A 179 -10.13 -14.27 8.55
N HIS A 180 -8.82 -14.31 8.39
CA HIS A 180 -7.91 -15.07 9.25
C HIS A 180 -7.08 -14.16 10.16
N ARG A 181 -6.91 -12.92 9.73
CA ARG A 181 -6.24 -11.85 10.47
C ARG A 181 -6.91 -10.52 10.19
N MET A 182 -6.70 -9.56 11.07
CA MET A 182 -7.24 -8.22 10.94
C MET A 182 -6.25 -7.21 11.48
N SER A 183 -6.13 -6.08 10.79
CA SER A 183 -5.38 -4.92 11.24
C SER A 183 -6.31 -3.75 11.42
N ILE A 184 -6.15 -3.03 12.51
CA ILE A 184 -6.84 -1.77 12.79
C ILE A 184 -5.75 -0.77 13.16
N SER A 185 -5.73 0.37 12.48
CA SER A 185 -4.84 1.48 12.80
C SER A 185 -5.62 2.79 12.79
N LYS A 186 -5.18 3.76 13.59
CA LYS A 186 -5.87 5.05 13.76
C LYS A 186 -4.85 6.18 13.60
N MET A 187 -5.22 7.17 12.81
CA MET A 187 -4.50 8.42 12.70
C MET A 187 -5.27 9.50 13.45
N ARG A 188 -4.65 10.14 14.42
CA ARG A 188 -5.26 11.21 15.20
C ARG A 188 -5.52 12.45 14.35
N LEU A 189 -6.68 13.04 14.51
CA LEU A 189 -7.11 14.27 13.86
C LEU A 189 -7.29 15.39 14.88
N GLU A 190 -6.91 16.60 14.51
CA GLU A 190 -7.06 17.78 15.39
C GLU A 190 -8.53 18.18 15.58
N LYS A 191 -9.37 17.94 14.58
CA LYS A 191 -10.79 18.27 14.56
C LYS A 191 -11.61 17.18 13.89
N PRO A 192 -12.92 17.11 14.15
CA PRO A 192 -13.83 16.26 13.38
C PRO A 192 -13.76 16.60 11.89
N ILE A 193 -13.92 15.58 11.06
CA ILE A 193 -13.94 15.71 9.60
C ILE A 193 -15.22 15.08 9.05
N ASN A 194 -15.68 15.58 7.93
CA ASN A 194 -16.74 14.94 7.15
C ASN A 194 -16.07 13.98 6.14
N PHE A 195 -15.97 12.71 6.50
CA PHE A 195 -15.35 11.68 5.70
C PHE A 195 -16.33 10.54 5.48
N GLU A 196 -16.73 10.32 4.22
CA GLU A 196 -17.59 9.19 3.85
C GLU A 196 -16.83 7.87 4.08
N PRO A 197 -17.44 6.88 4.76
CA PRO A 197 -16.83 5.57 4.90
C PRO A 197 -16.64 4.91 3.54
N ILE A 198 -15.40 4.54 3.20
CA ILE A 198 -15.04 3.95 1.92
C ILE A 198 -14.15 2.73 2.08
N ILE A 199 -14.18 1.83 1.08
CA ILE A 199 -13.20 0.74 0.96
C ILE A 199 -12.24 1.10 -0.18
N LEU A 200 -11.01 1.45 0.18
CA LEU A 200 -9.97 1.83 -0.76
C LEU A 200 -9.35 0.60 -1.40
N PRO A 201 -9.33 0.47 -2.75
CA PRO A 201 -8.84 -0.74 -3.42
C PRO A 201 -7.36 -1.01 -3.16
N LYS A 202 -6.97 -2.28 -3.11
CA LYS A 202 -5.59 -2.72 -2.89
C LYS A 202 -4.60 -2.03 -3.83
N LYS A 203 -4.88 -1.98 -5.14
CA LYS A 203 -4.00 -1.35 -6.15
C LYS A 203 -3.76 0.13 -5.81
N THR A 204 -4.82 0.85 -5.45
CA THR A 204 -4.75 2.27 -5.05
C THR A 204 -3.91 2.47 -3.79
N ILE A 205 -4.03 1.59 -2.81
CA ILE A 205 -3.24 1.63 -1.57
C ILE A 205 -1.75 1.49 -1.87
N PHE A 206 -1.37 0.50 -2.69
CA PHE A 206 0.04 0.29 -3.05
C PHE A 206 0.61 1.47 -3.84
N GLN A 207 -0.19 2.05 -4.74
CA GLN A 207 0.20 3.25 -5.47
C GLN A 207 0.40 4.45 -4.53
N LEU A 208 -0.53 4.67 -3.60
CA LEU A 208 -0.40 5.73 -2.59
C LEU A 208 0.83 5.55 -1.71
N CYS A 209 1.08 4.34 -1.20
CA CYS A 209 2.28 4.07 -0.40
C CYS A 209 3.54 4.44 -1.19
N SER A 210 3.65 4.01 -2.45
CA SER A 210 4.81 4.31 -3.31
C SER A 210 5.04 5.82 -3.53
N ILE A 211 3.96 6.60 -3.70
CA ILE A 211 4.07 8.05 -3.90
C ILE A 211 4.38 8.76 -2.58
N LEU A 212 3.78 8.31 -1.47
CA LEU A 212 3.91 8.96 -0.18
C LEU A 212 5.24 8.67 0.52
N GLU A 213 5.98 7.61 0.15
CA GLU A 213 7.30 7.28 0.74
C GLU A 213 8.28 8.46 0.70
N ASN A 214 8.27 9.22 -0.40
CA ASN A 214 9.16 10.38 -0.59
C ASN A 214 8.48 11.73 -0.35
N ASN A 215 7.18 11.72 0.00
CA ASN A 215 6.44 12.95 0.22
C ASN A 215 6.58 13.41 1.69
N GLN A 216 7.10 14.63 1.87
CA GLN A 216 7.22 15.27 3.17
C GLN A 216 6.26 16.46 3.21
N GLY A 217 5.24 16.43 4.03
CA GLY A 217 4.31 17.55 4.17
C GLY A 217 2.85 17.13 4.24
N LYS A 218 1.97 18.02 3.82
CA LYS A 218 0.53 17.78 3.87
C LYS A 218 -0.02 17.32 2.52
N ILE A 219 -0.97 16.42 2.56
CA ILE A 219 -1.77 16.01 1.42
C ILE A 219 -3.20 16.53 1.61
N LYS A 220 -3.89 16.74 0.51
CA LYS A 220 -5.30 17.11 0.50
C LYS A 220 -6.11 15.91 0.04
N VAL A 221 -7.07 15.52 0.85
CA VAL A 221 -7.92 14.35 0.60
C VAL A 221 -9.36 14.80 0.53
N SER A 222 -10.07 14.42 -0.51
CA SER A 222 -11.52 14.54 -0.61
C SER A 222 -12.12 13.25 -1.09
N ASN A 223 -13.26 12.85 -0.55
CA ASN A 223 -13.89 11.60 -0.91
C ASN A 223 -15.41 11.67 -0.96
N SER A 224 -15.96 10.80 -1.77
CA SER A 224 -17.39 10.53 -1.89
C SER A 224 -17.64 9.02 -1.73
N LYS A 225 -18.89 8.59 -1.82
CA LYS A 225 -19.24 7.15 -1.80
C LYS A 225 -18.67 6.33 -2.96
N SER A 226 -18.23 6.97 -4.04
CA SER A 226 -17.76 6.28 -5.26
C SER A 226 -16.32 6.55 -5.62
N LYS A 227 -15.72 7.63 -5.13
CA LYS A 227 -14.37 8.06 -5.52
C LYS A 227 -13.64 8.70 -4.34
N ILE A 228 -12.32 8.66 -4.38
CA ILE A 228 -11.41 9.42 -3.54
C ILE A 228 -10.42 10.17 -4.43
N LYS A 229 -10.11 11.42 -4.05
CA LYS A 229 -9.06 12.26 -4.66
C LYS A 229 -8.03 12.60 -3.61
N ILE A 230 -6.77 12.40 -3.94
CA ILE A 230 -5.64 12.74 -3.10
C ILE A 230 -4.70 13.63 -3.91
N SER A 231 -4.52 14.85 -3.44
CA SER A 231 -3.68 15.87 -4.08
C SER A 231 -2.43 16.12 -3.23
N MET A 232 -1.30 16.11 -3.89
CA MET A 232 0.03 16.46 -3.39
C MET A 232 0.56 17.61 -4.26
N ASP A 233 1.68 18.24 -3.88
CA ASP A 233 2.18 19.43 -4.58
C ASP A 233 2.23 19.26 -6.12
N ASN A 234 2.83 18.17 -6.58
CA ASN A 234 3.02 17.89 -8.01
C ASN A 234 2.20 16.71 -8.54
N SER A 235 1.38 16.09 -7.72
CA SER A 235 0.66 14.86 -8.08
C SER A 235 -0.79 14.90 -7.65
N VAL A 236 -1.64 14.27 -8.46
CA VAL A 236 -3.04 14.01 -8.12
C VAL A 236 -3.33 12.55 -8.42
N LEU A 237 -3.91 11.87 -7.46
CA LEU A 237 -4.45 10.52 -7.64
C LEU A 237 -5.96 10.58 -7.41
N ILE A 238 -6.72 10.07 -8.36
CA ILE A 238 -8.16 9.85 -8.22
C ILE A 238 -8.41 8.36 -8.42
N SER A 239 -9.18 7.75 -7.54
CA SER A 239 -9.52 6.33 -7.62
C SER A 239 -10.99 6.11 -7.34
N LYS A 240 -11.61 5.19 -8.06
CA LYS A 240 -12.87 4.59 -7.62
C LYS A 240 -12.63 3.84 -6.32
N VAL A 241 -13.67 3.73 -5.52
CA VAL A 241 -13.67 2.91 -4.29
C VAL A 241 -14.46 1.63 -4.54
N ILE A 242 -14.21 0.61 -3.71
CA ILE A 242 -14.94 -0.64 -3.80
C ILE A 242 -16.36 -0.43 -3.29
N ASP A 243 -17.35 -0.76 -4.13
CA ASP A 243 -18.75 -0.80 -3.71
C ASP A 243 -18.98 -2.03 -2.84
N GLY A 244 -19.58 -1.81 -1.67
CA GLY A 244 -19.86 -2.87 -0.72
C GLY A 244 -19.89 -2.39 0.72
N LYS A 245 -20.38 -3.28 1.60
CA LYS A 245 -20.41 -3.01 3.04
C LYS A 245 -19.31 -3.79 3.74
N PHE A 246 -18.37 -3.07 4.36
CA PHE A 246 -17.34 -3.71 5.19
C PHE A 246 -17.99 -4.35 6.44
N PRO A 247 -17.53 -5.54 6.88
CA PRO A 247 -18.07 -6.22 8.06
C PRO A 247 -17.95 -5.39 9.33
N ASN A 248 -18.81 -5.67 10.32
CA ASN A 248 -18.69 -5.07 11.64
C ASN A 248 -17.48 -5.65 12.39
N TYR A 249 -16.31 -5.09 12.11
CA TYR A 249 -15.03 -5.54 12.64
C TYR A 249 -14.91 -5.39 14.17
N ALA A 250 -15.63 -4.44 14.78
CA ALA A 250 -15.57 -4.19 16.22
C ALA A 250 -16.04 -5.41 17.05
N GLN A 251 -16.88 -6.27 16.46
CA GLN A 251 -17.34 -7.50 17.11
C GLN A 251 -16.29 -8.61 17.11
N VAL A 252 -15.32 -8.54 16.19
CA VAL A 252 -14.27 -9.56 16.04
C VAL A 252 -13.07 -9.28 16.94
N VAL A 253 -12.86 -8.04 17.37
CA VAL A 253 -11.78 -7.66 18.28
C VAL A 253 -11.96 -8.34 19.63
N PRO A 254 -11.00 -9.19 20.08
CA PRO A 254 -11.09 -9.88 21.36
C PRO A 254 -11.12 -8.89 22.54
N LYS A 255 -12.11 -9.04 23.43
CA LYS A 255 -12.26 -8.19 24.62
C LYS A 255 -11.80 -8.88 25.91
N ASN A 256 -11.68 -10.21 25.88
CA ASN A 256 -11.47 -11.03 27.08
C ASN A 256 -10.08 -11.70 27.14
N ASN A 257 -9.17 -11.32 26.27
CA ASN A 257 -7.81 -11.86 26.26
C ASN A 257 -7.00 -11.30 27.44
N LYS A 258 -6.86 -12.09 28.51
CA LYS A 258 -6.22 -11.68 29.76
C LYS A 258 -4.81 -12.22 29.93
N LYS A 259 -4.44 -13.29 29.20
CA LYS A 259 -3.13 -13.91 29.29
C LYS A 259 -2.16 -13.14 28.39
N LYS A 260 -1.36 -12.25 28.98
CA LYS A 260 -0.41 -11.40 28.27
C LYS A 260 0.95 -12.08 28.17
N MET A 261 1.49 -12.23 26.97
CA MET A 261 2.89 -12.51 26.69
C MET A 261 3.60 -11.23 26.25
N GLU A 262 4.79 -10.98 26.76
CA GLU A 262 5.69 -9.92 26.30
C GLU A 262 7.02 -10.55 25.89
N ALA A 263 7.49 -10.22 24.68
CA ALA A 263 8.77 -10.69 24.13
C ALA A 263 9.54 -9.53 23.48
N ASP A 264 10.86 -9.72 23.32
CA ASP A 264 11.65 -8.91 22.40
C ASP A 264 11.15 -9.13 20.97
N LEU A 265 10.89 -8.03 20.24
CA LEU A 265 10.28 -8.07 18.92
C LEU A 265 11.15 -8.75 17.86
N GLU A 266 12.43 -8.36 17.78
CA GLU A 266 13.33 -8.89 16.76
C GLU A 266 13.70 -10.35 17.04
N LEU A 267 13.86 -10.72 18.32
CA LEU A 267 14.07 -12.10 18.70
C LEU A 267 12.85 -12.97 18.37
N PHE A 268 11.65 -12.53 18.72
CA PHE A 268 10.41 -13.24 18.39
C PHE A 268 10.27 -13.44 16.89
N LYS A 269 10.39 -12.36 16.11
CA LYS A 269 10.25 -12.37 14.65
C LYS A 269 11.27 -13.31 13.99
N SER A 270 12.55 -13.19 14.36
CA SER A 270 13.61 -14.01 13.80
C SER A 270 13.50 -15.48 14.19
N SER A 271 13.02 -15.78 15.41
CA SER A 271 12.79 -17.15 15.86
C SER A 271 11.63 -17.81 15.12
N VAL A 272 10.53 -17.09 14.92
CA VAL A 272 9.40 -17.58 14.08
C VAL A 272 9.85 -17.84 12.64
N ASP A 273 10.65 -16.94 12.04
CA ASP A 273 11.15 -17.09 10.67
C ASP A 273 12.10 -18.28 10.54
N ARG A 274 12.99 -18.49 11.53
CA ARG A 274 13.90 -19.65 11.55
C ARG A 274 13.16 -20.98 11.63
N VAL A 275 12.21 -21.14 12.56
CA VAL A 275 11.45 -22.41 12.66
C VAL A 275 10.54 -22.63 11.45
N ALA A 276 10.00 -21.56 10.88
CA ALA A 276 9.19 -21.62 9.67
C ALA A 276 9.99 -21.98 8.39
N SER A 277 11.32 -21.83 8.41
CA SER A 277 12.18 -22.16 7.25
C SER A 277 12.23 -23.66 6.94
N VAL A 278 11.83 -24.53 7.88
CA VAL A 278 11.70 -25.98 7.64
C VAL A 278 10.49 -26.27 6.74
N SER A 279 9.49 -25.39 6.71
CA SER A 279 8.30 -25.54 5.89
C SER A 279 8.56 -25.09 4.45
N THR A 280 8.22 -25.94 3.47
CA THR A 280 8.26 -25.57 2.04
C THR A 280 7.10 -24.66 1.64
N ASP A 281 5.98 -24.70 2.37
CA ASP A 281 4.85 -23.80 2.22
C ASP A 281 4.76 -22.89 3.47
N LYS A 282 4.97 -21.57 3.27
CA LYS A 282 4.84 -20.56 4.35
C LYS A 282 3.45 -20.48 4.98
N LYS A 283 2.53 -21.37 4.59
CA LYS A 283 1.21 -21.54 5.21
C LYS A 283 1.21 -22.53 6.36
N ASP A 284 2.30 -23.26 6.59
CA ASP A 284 2.38 -24.20 7.69
C ASP A 284 2.28 -23.49 9.04
N GLY A 285 1.63 -24.15 9.97
CA GLY A 285 1.42 -23.63 11.31
C GLY A 285 2.69 -23.71 12.15
N VAL A 286 3.01 -22.62 12.82
CA VAL A 286 3.97 -22.65 13.93
C VAL A 286 3.18 -22.93 15.22
N LYS A 287 3.52 -24.04 15.86
CA LYS A 287 3.01 -24.38 17.17
C LYS A 287 3.75 -23.56 18.22
N ILE A 288 3.01 -22.83 19.02
CA ILE A 288 3.45 -21.99 20.12
C ILE A 288 3.06 -22.69 21.42
N LYS A 289 4.05 -23.18 22.18
CA LYS A 289 3.84 -23.71 23.52
C LYS A 289 4.41 -22.73 24.54
N LEU A 290 3.54 -22.12 25.30
CA LEU A 290 3.87 -21.15 26.34
C LEU A 290 3.82 -21.81 27.70
N SER A 291 4.83 -21.57 28.50
CA SER A 291 4.90 -21.89 29.93
C SER A 291 5.51 -20.69 30.67
N LYS A 292 5.68 -20.80 32.00
CA LYS A 292 6.24 -19.70 32.78
C LYS A 292 7.58 -19.24 32.20
N ASP A 293 7.65 -17.98 31.78
CA ASP A 293 8.80 -17.27 31.21
C ASP A 293 9.47 -17.93 30.00
N LYS A 294 8.77 -18.85 29.33
CA LYS A 294 9.30 -19.62 28.19
C LYS A 294 8.29 -19.75 27.06
N LEU A 295 8.76 -19.53 25.84
CA LEU A 295 8.09 -19.78 24.59
C LEU A 295 8.86 -20.85 23.81
N ASP A 296 8.23 -22.00 23.56
CA ASP A 296 8.73 -23.02 22.66
C ASP A 296 7.97 -22.93 21.32
N LEU A 297 8.71 -22.68 20.25
CA LEU A 297 8.25 -22.64 18.88
C LEU A 297 8.58 -23.96 18.22
N SER A 298 7.62 -24.54 17.48
CA SER A 298 7.88 -25.75 16.69
C SER A 298 7.10 -25.79 15.40
N VAL A 299 7.74 -26.29 14.36
CA VAL A 299 7.13 -26.63 13.06
C VAL A 299 7.50 -28.07 12.75
N ASN A 300 6.52 -28.86 12.35
CA ASN A 300 6.73 -30.22 11.87
C ASN A 300 6.15 -30.36 10.47
N ASN A 301 7.01 -30.67 9.53
CA ASN A 301 6.63 -30.93 8.14
C ASN A 301 7.10 -32.30 7.72
N THR A 302 6.18 -33.15 7.33
CA THR A 302 6.43 -34.56 7.02
C THR A 302 7.40 -34.80 5.86
N HIS A 303 7.63 -33.79 5.01
CA HIS A 303 8.48 -33.89 3.83
C HIS A 303 9.87 -33.28 4.02
N SER A 304 9.97 -32.20 4.79
CA SER A 304 11.19 -31.40 4.94
C SER A 304 11.85 -31.47 6.30
N GLY A 305 11.14 -32.02 7.31
CA GLY A 305 11.67 -32.21 8.66
C GLY A 305 11.00 -31.34 9.72
N ASP A 306 11.64 -31.18 10.86
CA ASP A 306 11.15 -30.41 11.99
C ASP A 306 12.13 -29.34 12.46
N GLY A 307 11.59 -28.26 12.99
CA GLY A 307 12.32 -27.14 13.58
C GLY A 307 11.77 -26.82 14.95
N ASN A 308 12.68 -26.61 15.91
CA ASN A 308 12.31 -26.24 17.27
C ASN A 308 13.22 -25.13 17.78
N GLU A 309 12.66 -24.15 18.47
CA GLU A 309 13.42 -23.08 19.12
C GLU A 309 12.73 -22.63 20.39
N SER A 310 13.52 -22.29 21.41
CA SER A 310 13.04 -21.78 22.69
C SER A 310 13.47 -20.33 22.87
N VAL A 311 12.52 -19.48 23.28
CA VAL A 311 12.72 -18.05 23.50
C VAL A 311 12.28 -17.68 24.91
N SER A 312 13.05 -16.86 25.60
CA SER A 312 12.66 -16.30 26.89
C SER A 312 11.63 -15.19 26.67
N VAL A 313 10.52 -15.26 27.37
CA VAL A 313 9.42 -14.30 27.30
C VAL A 313 8.92 -14.00 28.71
N LYS A 314 8.08 -12.97 28.88
CA LYS A 314 7.32 -12.80 30.12
C LYS A 314 5.93 -13.38 29.93
N PHE A 315 5.64 -14.47 30.62
CA PHE A 315 4.35 -15.15 30.59
C PHE A 315 4.14 -15.96 31.88
N GLU A 316 2.94 -15.96 32.45
CA GLU A 316 2.65 -16.58 33.74
C GLU A 316 1.72 -17.80 33.65
N HIS A 317 1.26 -18.16 32.47
CA HIS A 317 0.27 -19.22 32.29
C HIS A 317 0.83 -20.36 31.40
N GLU A 318 0.02 -21.37 31.17
CA GLU A 318 0.28 -22.39 30.18
C GLU A 318 -0.69 -22.23 29.01
N LEU A 319 -0.19 -22.37 27.79
CA LEU A 319 -0.99 -22.32 26.58
C LEU A 319 -0.29 -23.07 25.45
N ASP A 320 -1.06 -23.83 24.66
CA ASP A 320 -0.61 -24.52 23.46
C ASP A 320 -1.53 -24.09 22.30
N ILE A 321 -0.99 -23.38 21.30
CA ILE A 321 -1.78 -22.77 20.25
C ILE A 321 -0.96 -22.73 18.94
N THR A 322 -1.63 -22.83 17.79
CA THR A 322 -0.96 -22.85 16.47
C THR A 322 -1.42 -21.66 15.64
N PHE A 323 -0.47 -20.97 15.02
CA PHE A 323 -0.74 -19.87 14.10
C PHE A 323 -0.04 -20.07 12.76
N ASN A 324 -0.57 -19.46 11.71
CA ASN A 324 0.15 -19.33 10.46
C ASN A 324 1.41 -18.47 10.66
N SER A 325 2.58 -19.03 10.33
CA SER A 325 3.88 -18.38 10.54
C SER A 325 3.99 -17.06 9.81
N LYS A 326 3.49 -17.00 8.57
CA LYS A 326 3.49 -15.79 7.76
C LYS A 326 2.70 -14.66 8.44
N TYR A 327 1.57 -14.96 9.06
CA TYR A 327 0.75 -13.94 9.72
C TYR A 327 1.44 -13.34 10.94
N LEU A 328 2.16 -14.16 11.71
CA LEU A 328 2.97 -13.68 12.84
C LEU A 328 4.11 -12.77 12.36
N ILE A 329 4.82 -13.18 11.31
CA ILE A 329 5.94 -12.41 10.74
C ILE A 329 5.44 -11.11 10.12
N ASP A 330 4.33 -11.14 9.37
CA ASP A 330 3.75 -9.96 8.74
C ASP A 330 3.39 -8.91 9.81
N VAL A 331 2.71 -9.32 10.88
CA VAL A 331 2.37 -8.41 11.99
C VAL A 331 3.63 -7.90 12.69
N ALA A 332 4.57 -8.80 13.07
CA ALA A 332 5.80 -8.39 13.75
C ALA A 332 6.64 -7.41 12.91
N SER A 333 6.55 -7.50 11.58
CA SER A 333 7.26 -6.58 10.68
C SER A 333 6.66 -5.17 10.64
N GLU A 334 5.45 -4.99 11.09
CA GLU A 334 4.78 -3.68 11.15
C GLU A 334 4.86 -3.02 12.54
N LEU A 335 5.40 -3.70 13.54
CA LEU A 335 5.64 -3.11 14.87
C LEU A 335 6.92 -2.27 14.81
N GLU A 336 6.95 -1.18 15.55
CA GLU A 336 8.03 -0.18 15.54
C GLU A 336 8.82 -0.15 16.85
N GLY A 337 8.25 -0.73 17.93
CA GLY A 337 8.87 -0.79 19.25
C GLY A 337 9.89 -1.93 19.39
N GLU A 338 10.53 -1.99 20.54
CA GLU A 338 11.47 -3.06 20.88
C GLU A 338 10.76 -4.35 21.33
N LYS A 339 9.46 -4.28 21.61
CA LYS A 339 8.69 -5.36 22.22
C LYS A 339 7.41 -5.64 21.46
N ILE A 340 7.01 -6.90 21.50
CA ILE A 340 5.70 -7.36 21.06
C ILE A 340 4.89 -7.83 22.28
N GLU A 341 3.63 -7.43 22.34
CA GLU A 341 2.67 -7.92 23.31
C GLU A 341 1.60 -8.75 22.61
N ILE A 342 1.42 -10.00 23.05
CA ILE A 342 0.38 -10.88 22.53
C ILE A 342 -0.54 -11.28 23.68
N PHE A 343 -1.84 -11.06 23.50
CA PHE A 343 -2.87 -11.37 24.46
C PHE A 343 -3.69 -12.55 24.01
N PHE A 344 -3.81 -13.56 24.86
CA PHE A 344 -4.55 -14.78 24.61
C PHE A 344 -5.72 -14.94 25.59
N ASN A 345 -6.73 -15.69 25.17
CA ASN A 345 -7.80 -16.19 26.05
C ASN A 345 -7.63 -17.70 26.26
N ASP A 346 -7.78 -18.46 25.19
CA ASP A 346 -7.68 -19.91 25.12
C ASP A 346 -7.02 -20.37 23.82
N THR A 347 -7.03 -21.69 23.56
CA THR A 347 -6.37 -22.32 22.39
C THR A 347 -7.12 -22.14 21.06
N SER A 348 -8.36 -21.64 21.08
CA SER A 348 -9.25 -21.52 19.93
C SER A 348 -9.68 -20.07 19.63
N SER A 349 -9.52 -19.18 20.58
CA SER A 349 -9.89 -17.76 20.44
C SER A 349 -8.82 -16.99 19.68
N PRO A 350 -9.22 -15.94 18.93
CA PRO A 350 -8.27 -15.06 18.26
C PRO A 350 -7.28 -14.42 19.24
N ALA A 351 -6.01 -14.34 18.88
CA ALA A 351 -5.01 -13.57 19.60
C ALA A 351 -5.06 -12.10 19.23
N LEU A 352 -4.84 -11.22 20.23
CA LEU A 352 -4.71 -9.79 20.04
C LEU A 352 -3.24 -9.40 20.20
N ILE A 353 -2.67 -8.72 19.19
CA ILE A 353 -1.27 -8.28 19.19
C ILE A 353 -1.24 -6.76 19.25
N LYS A 354 -0.33 -6.25 20.06
CA LYS A 354 -0.10 -4.81 20.26
C LYS A 354 1.39 -4.48 20.25
N ASP A 355 1.68 -3.28 19.83
CA ASP A 355 2.95 -2.61 20.03
C ASP A 355 2.84 -1.71 21.28
N PRO A 356 3.65 -1.90 22.31
CA PRO A 356 3.63 -1.01 23.48
C PRO A 356 4.00 0.44 23.16
N SER A 357 4.68 0.68 22.04
CA SER A 357 5.05 2.03 21.58
C SER A 357 3.99 2.69 20.70
N ASP A 358 3.01 1.91 20.17
CA ASP A 358 1.95 2.38 19.26
C ASP A 358 0.56 1.94 19.75
N PHE A 359 -0.08 2.79 20.53
CA PHE A 359 -1.42 2.51 21.09
C PHE A 359 -2.56 2.66 20.07
N ASP A 360 -2.29 3.23 18.91
CA ASP A 360 -3.29 3.51 17.88
C ASP A 360 -3.45 2.36 16.89
N SER A 361 -2.59 1.32 16.97
CA SER A 361 -2.65 0.14 16.12
C SER A 361 -2.86 -1.15 16.92
N ILE A 362 -3.73 -2.02 16.43
CA ILE A 362 -3.95 -3.37 16.98
C ILE A 362 -4.11 -4.38 15.85
N PHE A 363 -3.67 -5.60 16.14
CA PHE A 363 -3.72 -6.70 15.18
C PHE A 363 -4.39 -7.92 15.81
N VAL A 364 -5.17 -8.63 15.02
CA VAL A 364 -5.86 -9.85 15.45
C VAL A 364 -5.46 -10.99 14.51
N ILE A 365 -5.10 -12.14 15.06
CA ILE A 365 -4.80 -13.35 14.29
C ILE A 365 -5.64 -14.51 14.81
N MET A 366 -6.31 -15.21 13.88
CA MET A 366 -7.04 -16.44 14.19
C MET A 366 -6.07 -17.61 14.34
N PRO A 367 -6.22 -18.47 15.37
CA PRO A 367 -5.44 -19.69 15.46
C PRO A 367 -5.84 -20.66 14.35
N MET A 368 -4.90 -21.51 13.95
CA MET A 368 -5.19 -22.64 13.08
C MET A 368 -5.86 -23.75 13.90
N LYS A 369 -6.84 -24.41 13.29
CA LYS A 369 -7.39 -25.65 13.88
C LYS A 369 -6.32 -26.72 13.72
N GLY A 370 -5.91 -27.31 14.84
CA GLY A 370 -5.02 -28.45 14.87
C GLY A 370 -5.69 -29.72 14.33
#